data_63f353ce66caae315ef513d824e3f605
#
_entry.id   63f353ce66caae315ef513d824e3f605
#
_cell.length_a   1.000
_cell.length_b   1.000
_cell.length_c   1.000
_cell.angle_alpha   90.00
_cell.angle_beta   90.00
_cell.angle_gamma   90.00
#
_symmetry.space_group_name_H-M   'P 1'
#
loop_
_entity.id
_entity.type
_entity.pdbx_description
1 polymer ?
#
loop_
_entity_poly.entity_id
_entity_poly.type
_entity_poly.pdbx_seq_one_letter_code
_entity_poly.pdbx_strand_id
1 'polypeptide(L)'
;DECSIWFNAVVRGDVAPITIGNRTNVQDGSCIHVTNTTGPTVIGNDVTIGHNATVHACTIRDGALIGMGATLLDHCDIGEGAVVAAGALVLQNTKIGPHELWGGVPAKFIKKTKENQAESFGQHYVEYSKWYLAEQE
;
A
#
# COMPACT_ATOMS: atom_id res chain seq x y z
N ASP A 1 12.63 -5.76 6.67
CA ASP A 1 13.75 -4.82 6.79
C ASP A 1 13.61 -3.66 5.83
N GLU A 2 14.25 -2.55 6.14
CA GLU A 2 14.26 -1.31 5.35
C GLU A 2 12.87 -0.73 5.09
N CYS A 3 11.87 -1.10 5.89
CA CYS A 3 10.56 -0.47 5.87
C CYS A 3 10.61 0.89 6.55
N SER A 4 9.71 1.79 6.15
CA SER A 4 9.54 3.08 6.81
C SER A 4 8.06 3.37 7.03
N ILE A 5 7.74 3.70 8.29
CA ILE A 5 6.38 4.10 8.70
C ILE A 5 6.49 5.58 9.09
N TRP A 6 5.79 6.42 8.34
CA TRP A 6 5.97 7.86 8.43
C TRP A 6 5.02 8.51 9.45
N PHE A 7 5.05 9.83 9.54
CA PHE A 7 4.41 10.59 10.62
C PHE A 7 2.87 10.43 10.62
N ASN A 8 2.30 10.20 11.79
CA ASN A 8 0.86 10.02 11.99
C ASN A 8 0.25 8.83 11.24
N ALA A 9 1.05 7.93 10.68
CA ALA A 9 0.54 6.68 10.16
C ALA A 9 0.14 5.76 11.31
N VAL A 10 -0.93 4.99 11.09
CA VAL A 10 -1.45 4.03 12.07
C VAL A 10 -1.39 2.64 11.46
N VAL A 11 -0.76 1.72 12.16
CA VAL A 11 -0.73 0.29 11.81
C VAL A 11 -1.30 -0.46 13.01
N ARG A 12 -2.56 -0.90 12.90
CA ARG A 12 -3.29 -1.45 14.04
C ARG A 12 -3.81 -2.86 13.75
N GLY A 13 -3.08 -3.86 14.22
CA GLY A 13 -3.41 -5.28 14.06
C GLY A 13 -3.99 -5.89 15.36
N ASP A 14 -5.05 -5.29 15.89
CA ASP A 14 -5.63 -5.65 17.18
C ASP A 14 -6.53 -6.88 17.13
N VAL A 15 -7.24 -7.11 16.02
CA VAL A 15 -8.23 -8.20 15.91
C VAL A 15 -7.90 -9.20 14.79
N ALA A 16 -6.85 -8.97 14.06
CA ALA A 16 -6.27 -9.89 13.07
C ALA A 16 -4.83 -9.43 12.75
N PRO A 17 -3.98 -10.30 12.19
CA PRO A 17 -2.59 -9.93 11.94
C PRO A 17 -2.45 -8.95 10.76
N ILE A 18 -1.42 -8.11 10.85
CA ILE A 18 -0.88 -7.33 9.75
C ILE A 18 0.52 -7.85 9.46
N THR A 19 0.80 -8.18 8.21
CA THR A 19 2.13 -8.59 7.76
C THR A 19 2.63 -7.60 6.72
N ILE A 20 3.83 -7.08 6.90
CA ILE A 20 4.48 -6.15 5.98
C ILE A 20 5.84 -6.73 5.60
N GLY A 21 6.12 -6.82 4.31
CA GLY A 21 7.39 -7.32 3.79
C GLY A 21 8.54 -6.32 3.94
N ASN A 22 9.55 -6.47 3.10
CA ASN A 22 10.75 -5.63 3.15
C ASN A 22 10.63 -4.41 2.21
N ARG A 23 11.31 -3.33 2.53
CA ARG A 23 11.43 -2.10 1.72
C ARG A 23 10.07 -1.49 1.35
N THR A 24 9.07 -1.70 2.19
CA THR A 24 7.73 -1.14 2.04
C THR A 24 7.63 0.15 2.85
N ASN A 25 6.98 1.16 2.29
CA ASN A 25 6.76 2.42 2.98
C ASN A 25 5.28 2.70 3.18
N VAL A 26 4.94 3.18 4.37
CA VAL A 26 3.61 3.65 4.74
C VAL A 26 3.73 5.13 5.05
N GLN A 27 3.20 5.97 4.16
CA GLN A 27 3.41 7.39 4.23
C GLN A 27 2.48 8.08 5.23
N ASP A 28 2.74 9.36 5.44
CA ASP A 28 2.11 10.18 6.47
C ASP A 28 0.58 10.10 6.47
N GLY A 29 0.01 9.90 7.64
CA GLY A 29 -1.44 9.92 7.84
C GLY A 29 -2.20 8.70 7.34
N SER A 30 -1.51 7.69 6.81
CA SER A 30 -2.18 6.47 6.32
C SER A 30 -2.62 5.58 7.47
N CYS A 31 -3.69 4.81 7.25
CA CYS A 31 -4.22 3.87 8.23
C CYS A 31 -4.27 2.47 7.65
N ILE A 32 -3.60 1.53 8.31
CA ILE A 32 -3.66 0.11 7.98
C ILE A 32 -4.36 -0.60 9.12
N HIS A 33 -5.46 -1.28 8.79
CA HIS A 33 -6.25 -2.00 9.77
C HIS A 33 -6.74 -3.34 9.20
N VAL A 34 -7.56 -4.04 9.96
CA VAL A 34 -7.97 -5.43 9.71
C VAL A 34 -9.43 -5.60 10.09
N THR A 35 -10.03 -6.70 9.64
CA THR A 35 -11.35 -7.14 10.10
C THR A 35 -11.20 -8.34 11.03
N ASN A 36 -11.96 -8.36 12.10
CA ASN A 36 -11.88 -9.38 13.15
C ASN A 36 -11.90 -10.80 12.57
N THR A 37 -10.92 -11.58 12.92
CA THR A 37 -10.68 -12.99 12.60
C THR A 37 -10.59 -13.36 11.13
N THR A 38 -11.37 -12.74 10.24
CA THR A 38 -11.51 -13.15 8.84
C THR A 38 -10.76 -12.26 7.85
N GLY A 39 -10.22 -11.13 8.32
CA GLY A 39 -9.64 -10.12 7.42
C GLY A 39 -8.26 -9.64 7.83
N PRO A 40 -7.22 -10.49 7.75
CA PRO A 40 -5.84 -10.01 7.90
C PRO A 40 -5.49 -9.04 6.77
N THR A 41 -4.49 -8.21 7.02
CA THR A 41 -3.88 -7.38 5.96
C THR A 41 -2.49 -7.91 5.68
N VAL A 42 -2.23 -8.22 4.42
CA VAL A 42 -0.93 -8.74 3.97
C VAL A 42 -0.37 -7.79 2.92
N ILE A 43 0.78 -7.21 3.22
CA ILE A 43 1.48 -6.28 2.34
C ILE A 43 2.83 -6.87 2.00
N GLY A 44 3.15 -6.95 0.72
CA GLY A 44 4.39 -7.54 0.22
C GLY A 44 5.62 -6.64 0.37
N ASN A 45 6.63 -6.96 -0.43
CA ASN A 45 7.88 -6.22 -0.49
C ASN A 45 7.78 -5.06 -1.48
N ASP A 46 8.58 -4.02 -1.28
CA ASP A 46 8.72 -2.90 -2.23
C ASP A 46 7.38 -2.20 -2.55
N VAL A 47 6.44 -2.22 -1.60
CA VAL A 47 5.13 -1.57 -1.74
C VAL A 47 5.22 -0.12 -1.28
N THR A 48 4.58 0.77 -2.02
CA THR A 48 4.43 2.17 -1.63
C THR A 48 2.97 2.45 -1.29
N ILE A 49 2.71 2.89 -0.06
CA ILE A 49 1.39 3.33 0.37
C ILE A 49 1.45 4.85 0.57
N GLY A 50 0.80 5.57 -0.34
CA GLY A 50 0.83 7.03 -0.38
C GLY A 50 0.16 7.68 0.84
N HIS A 51 0.36 8.99 0.98
CA HIS A 51 -0.18 9.78 2.10
C HIS A 51 -1.70 9.63 2.23
N ASN A 52 -2.18 9.54 3.46
CA ASN A 52 -3.62 9.51 3.78
C ASN A 52 -4.41 8.38 3.08
N ALA A 53 -3.75 7.29 2.74
CA ALA A 53 -4.43 6.11 2.22
C ALA A 53 -5.04 5.29 3.36
N THR A 54 -6.12 4.57 3.08
CA THR A 54 -6.74 3.62 4.00
C THR A 54 -6.63 2.22 3.40
N VAL A 55 -5.99 1.32 4.13
CA VAL A 55 -5.78 -0.07 3.72
C VAL A 55 -6.45 -0.96 4.76
N HIS A 56 -7.55 -1.62 4.41
CA HIS A 56 -8.37 -2.34 5.35
C HIS A 56 -8.64 -3.76 4.91
N ALA A 57 -8.11 -4.74 5.65
CA ALA A 57 -8.37 -6.18 5.47
C ALA A 57 -8.14 -6.66 4.03
N CYS A 58 -7.03 -6.28 3.41
CA CYS A 58 -6.76 -6.62 2.01
C CYS A 58 -5.33 -7.16 1.81
N THR A 59 -5.09 -7.67 0.61
CA THR A 59 -3.78 -8.15 0.18
C THR A 59 -3.20 -7.21 -0.85
N ILE A 60 -1.97 -6.74 -0.61
CA ILE A 60 -1.22 -5.90 -1.54
C ILE A 60 0.07 -6.64 -1.87
N ARG A 61 0.25 -6.98 -3.14
CA ARG A 61 1.39 -7.79 -3.57
C ARG A 61 2.61 -6.93 -3.87
N ASP A 62 3.74 -7.60 -4.05
CA ASP A 62 5.03 -6.95 -4.21
C ASP A 62 5.03 -5.85 -5.28
N GLY A 63 5.72 -4.75 -5.00
CA GLY A 63 5.94 -3.68 -5.95
C GLY A 63 4.73 -2.82 -6.28
N ALA A 64 3.58 -3.03 -5.64
CA ALA A 64 2.39 -2.23 -5.90
C ALA A 64 2.52 -0.79 -5.37
N LEU A 65 1.82 0.13 -6.00
CA LEU A 65 1.72 1.53 -5.59
C LEU A 65 0.27 1.88 -5.28
N ILE A 66 0.03 2.27 -4.04
CA ILE A 66 -1.26 2.79 -3.60
C ILE A 66 -1.17 4.31 -3.54
N GLY A 67 -1.91 4.99 -4.40
CA GLY A 67 -1.89 6.44 -4.51
C GLY A 67 -2.43 7.14 -3.26
N MET A 68 -2.02 8.37 -3.04
CA MET A 68 -2.43 9.16 -1.87
C MET A 68 -3.95 9.30 -1.82
N GLY A 69 -4.52 9.18 -0.61
CA GLY A 69 -5.96 9.31 -0.39
C GLY A 69 -6.81 8.16 -0.91
N ALA A 70 -6.21 7.10 -1.45
CA ALA A 70 -6.96 5.92 -1.89
C ALA A 70 -7.53 5.15 -0.70
N THR A 71 -8.67 4.49 -0.91
CA THR A 71 -9.31 3.64 0.09
C THR A 71 -9.46 2.23 -0.48
N LEU A 72 -8.85 1.25 0.20
CA LEU A 72 -8.93 -0.17 -0.15
C LEU A 72 -9.79 -0.88 0.87
N LEU A 73 -10.89 -1.46 0.42
CA LEU A 73 -11.84 -2.16 1.30
C LEU A 73 -11.55 -3.66 1.40
N ASP A 74 -12.30 -4.32 2.29
CA ASP A 74 -12.06 -5.70 2.71
C ASP A 74 -11.94 -6.69 1.53
N HIS A 75 -10.98 -7.59 1.66
CA HIS A 75 -10.77 -8.71 0.75
C HIS A 75 -10.43 -8.31 -0.69
N CYS A 76 -10.03 -7.06 -0.92
CA CYS A 76 -9.47 -6.71 -2.22
C CYS A 76 -8.06 -7.31 -2.37
N ASP A 77 -7.67 -7.61 -3.59
CA ASP A 77 -6.38 -8.19 -3.94
C ASP A 77 -5.72 -7.30 -4.99
N ILE A 78 -4.65 -6.63 -4.58
CA ILE A 78 -3.90 -5.72 -5.46
C ILE A 78 -2.70 -6.48 -6.00
N GLY A 79 -2.68 -6.72 -7.31
CA GLY A 79 -1.67 -7.52 -7.97
C GLY A 79 -0.27 -6.92 -7.95
N GLU A 80 0.71 -7.76 -8.22
CA GLU A 80 2.12 -7.38 -8.27
C GLU A 80 2.34 -6.22 -9.25
N GLY A 81 3.04 -5.17 -8.81
CA GLY A 81 3.33 -4.01 -9.65
C GLY A 81 2.12 -3.19 -10.07
N ALA A 82 0.94 -3.45 -9.53
CA ALA A 82 -0.25 -2.70 -9.85
C ALA A 82 -0.21 -1.29 -9.25
N VAL A 83 -0.96 -0.38 -9.85
CA VAL A 83 -1.09 1.00 -9.39
C VAL A 83 -2.56 1.31 -9.11
N VAL A 84 -2.84 1.75 -7.90
CA VAL A 84 -4.13 2.34 -7.53
C VAL A 84 -3.96 3.85 -7.53
N ALA A 85 -4.73 4.54 -8.38
CA ALA A 85 -4.61 5.98 -8.54
C ALA A 85 -5.01 6.73 -7.25
N ALA A 86 -4.48 7.94 -7.10
CA ALA A 86 -4.82 8.81 -5.97
C ALA A 86 -6.33 9.00 -5.86
N GLY A 87 -6.87 8.95 -4.64
CA GLY A 87 -8.28 9.16 -4.36
C GLY A 87 -9.22 8.05 -4.82
N ALA A 88 -8.71 6.94 -5.33
CA ALA A 88 -9.54 5.83 -5.79
C ALA A 88 -10.24 5.13 -4.62
N LEU A 89 -11.43 4.59 -4.88
CA LEU A 89 -12.14 3.72 -3.94
C LEU A 89 -12.20 2.31 -4.53
N VAL A 90 -11.42 1.41 -3.95
CA VAL A 90 -11.41 -0.01 -4.34
C VAL A 90 -12.40 -0.76 -3.47
N LEU A 91 -13.48 -1.22 -4.06
CA LEU A 91 -14.58 -1.88 -3.34
C LEU A 91 -14.17 -3.26 -2.82
N GLN A 92 -14.95 -3.78 -1.87
CA GLN A 92 -14.76 -5.12 -1.32
C GLN A 92 -14.67 -6.18 -2.43
N ASN A 93 -13.80 -7.15 -2.24
CA ASN A 93 -13.60 -8.29 -3.13
C ASN A 93 -13.09 -7.93 -4.54
N THR A 94 -12.66 -6.71 -4.76
CA THR A 94 -12.07 -6.30 -6.04
C THR A 94 -10.72 -6.99 -6.24
N LYS A 95 -10.50 -7.52 -7.42
CA LYS A 95 -9.22 -8.10 -7.81
C LYS A 95 -8.58 -7.28 -8.91
N ILE A 96 -7.45 -6.65 -8.61
CA ILE A 96 -6.64 -5.89 -9.57
C ILE A 96 -5.50 -6.78 -10.02
N GLY A 97 -5.38 -6.99 -11.33
CA GLY A 97 -4.35 -7.84 -11.91
C GLY A 97 -2.96 -7.21 -11.84
N PRO A 98 -1.90 -8.04 -12.04
CA PRO A 98 -0.53 -7.53 -12.04
C PRO A 98 -0.33 -6.44 -13.10
N HIS A 99 0.45 -5.41 -12.73
CA HIS A 99 0.80 -4.30 -13.62
C HIS A 99 -0.40 -3.62 -14.26
N GLU A 100 -1.51 -3.53 -13.53
CA GLU A 100 -2.70 -2.79 -13.95
C GLU A 100 -2.82 -1.48 -13.19
N LEU A 101 -3.25 -0.42 -13.88
CA LEU A 101 -3.63 0.84 -13.26
C LEU A 101 -5.15 0.90 -13.15
N TRP A 102 -5.64 1.10 -11.94
CA TRP A 102 -7.06 1.29 -11.64
C TRP A 102 -7.26 2.63 -10.94
N GLY A 103 -8.37 3.29 -11.21
CA GLY A 103 -8.69 4.57 -10.57
C GLY A 103 -10.17 4.89 -10.63
N GLY A 104 -10.56 5.94 -9.90
CA GLY A 104 -11.92 6.43 -9.81
C GLY A 104 -12.69 5.93 -8.59
N VAL A 105 -13.96 6.33 -8.49
CA VAL A 105 -14.88 6.00 -7.41
C VAL A 105 -16.20 5.50 -8.03
N PRO A 106 -16.46 4.19 -8.04
CA PRO A 106 -15.57 3.08 -7.69
C PRO A 106 -14.44 2.91 -8.70
N ALA A 107 -13.33 2.35 -8.24
CA ALA A 107 -12.17 2.13 -9.09
C ALA A 107 -12.47 1.16 -10.24
N LYS A 108 -11.98 1.49 -11.41
CA LYS A 108 -12.11 0.69 -12.65
C LYS A 108 -10.75 0.58 -13.33
N PHE A 109 -10.56 -0.47 -14.10
CA PHE A 109 -9.38 -0.65 -14.92
C PHE A 109 -9.21 0.51 -15.90
N ILE A 110 -8.00 1.04 -15.99
CA ILE A 110 -7.64 2.14 -16.91
C ILE A 110 -6.73 1.63 -18.01
N LYS A 111 -5.59 1.03 -17.64
CA LYS A 111 -4.59 0.53 -18.60
C LYS A 111 -3.57 -0.39 -17.90
N LYS A 112 -2.73 -1.04 -18.68
CA LYS A 112 -1.53 -1.71 -18.17
C LYS A 112 -0.43 -0.69 -17.85
N THR A 113 0.32 -0.94 -16.80
CA THR A 113 1.49 -0.12 -16.44
C THR A 113 2.76 -0.68 -17.09
N LYS A 114 3.80 0.15 -17.13
CA LYS A 114 5.13 -0.32 -17.49
C LYS A 114 5.72 -1.13 -16.34
N GLU A 115 6.53 -2.14 -16.69
CA GLU A 115 7.29 -2.91 -15.71
C GLU A 115 8.15 -1.98 -14.84
N ASN A 116 8.19 -2.24 -13.53
CA ASN A 116 8.94 -1.45 -12.53
C ASN A 116 8.50 0.01 -12.33
N GLN A 117 7.40 0.44 -12.93
CA GLN A 117 6.92 1.82 -12.77
C GLN A 117 6.58 2.15 -11.31
N ALA A 118 5.94 1.22 -10.60
CA ALA A 118 5.56 1.41 -9.21
C ALA A 118 6.73 1.26 -8.23
N GLU A 119 7.64 0.33 -8.48
CA GLU A 119 8.76 0.03 -7.58
C GLU A 119 9.71 1.20 -7.39
N SER A 120 9.91 2.03 -8.41
CA SER A 120 10.82 3.17 -8.33
C SER A 120 10.46 4.15 -7.20
N PHE A 121 9.18 4.28 -6.87
CA PHE A 121 8.73 5.11 -5.75
C PHE A 121 9.19 4.54 -4.40
N GLY A 122 9.11 3.23 -4.22
CA GLY A 122 9.54 2.57 -2.98
C GLY A 122 11.01 2.76 -2.68
N GLN A 123 11.86 2.69 -3.69
CA GLN A 123 13.30 2.86 -3.54
C GLN A 123 13.68 4.24 -2.99
N HIS A 124 12.98 5.29 -3.41
CA HIS A 124 13.22 6.63 -2.88
C HIS A 124 12.95 6.71 -1.38
N TYR A 125 11.93 6.03 -0.87
CA TYR A 125 11.61 6.04 0.56
C TYR A 125 12.61 5.26 1.42
N VAL A 126 13.26 4.24 0.87
CA VAL A 126 14.39 3.60 1.55
C VAL A 126 15.52 4.62 1.76
N GLU A 127 15.84 5.42 0.75
CA GLU A 127 16.85 6.48 0.87
C GLU A 127 16.41 7.58 1.85
N TYR A 128 15.17 8.04 1.76
CA TYR A 128 14.66 9.09 2.65
C TYR A 128 14.70 8.66 4.12
N SER A 129 14.37 7.41 4.43
CA SER A 129 14.39 6.93 5.80
C SER A 129 15.80 6.98 6.41
N LYS A 130 16.83 6.77 5.59
CA LYS A 130 18.22 6.85 6.04
C LYS A 130 18.61 8.26 6.49
N TRP A 131 18.06 9.29 5.89
CA TRP A 131 18.31 10.67 6.30
C TRP A 131 17.88 10.92 7.74
N TYR A 132 16.67 10.46 8.09
CA TYR A 132 16.16 10.61 9.46
C TYR A 132 16.96 9.79 10.48
N LEU A 133 17.40 8.61 10.11
CA LEU A 133 18.25 7.79 10.99
C LEU A 133 19.60 8.46 11.23
N ALA A 134 20.20 9.07 10.22
CA ALA A 134 21.48 9.78 10.35
C ALA A 134 21.39 10.99 11.28
N GLU A 135 20.27 11.70 11.31
CA GLU A 135 20.06 12.85 12.21
C GLU A 135 19.94 12.45 13.68
N GLN A 136 19.68 11.19 13.99
CA GLN A 136 19.57 10.69 15.37
C GLN A 136 20.89 10.19 15.95
N GLU A 137 21.91 10.06 15.14
CA GLU A 137 23.25 9.66 15.54
C GLU A 137 24.09 10.88 15.96
#